data_3164a0b161c7908767de10a2a8da8e97
#
_entry.id   3164a0b161c7908767de10a2a8da8e97
#
_cell.length_a   1.000
_cell.length_b   1.000
_cell.length_c   1.000
_cell.angle_alpha   90.00
_cell.angle_beta   90.00
_cell.angle_gamma   90.00
#
_symmetry.space_group_name_H-M   'P 1'
#
loop_
_entity.id
_entity.type
_entity.pdbx_description
1 polymer ?
#
loop_
_entity_poly.entity_id
_entity_poly.type
_entity_poly.pdbx_seq_one_letter_code
_entity_poly.pdbx_strand_id
1 'polypeptide(L)'
;FDVIKYQQKRLGTKKGFIAVKPNCSIQSYTPALAAWKEFGPKELVVTTYQAISGAGKTFKDWPEMEGNIIPYIGGEEEKSEQEPLRLFGKVVDGKIEKATAPLITTQCIRVPVLDGHTAAVFVNFEKKPTKEEIIDRWENFKGLPQELNLPSAPKQFIRCLLYTSDAADE
;
A
#
# COMPACT_ATOMS: atom_id res chain seq x y z
N PHE A 1 6.07 -7.98 12.89
CA PHE A 1 5.88 -8.33 14.32
C PHE A 1 7.19 -8.40 15.09
N ASP A 2 8.33 -8.57 14.43
CA ASP A 2 9.65 -8.77 15.09
C ASP A 2 10.07 -7.59 15.96
N VAL A 3 9.56 -6.40 15.69
CA VAL A 3 9.85 -5.19 16.48
C VAL A 3 9.09 -5.13 17.82
N ILE A 4 8.04 -5.94 18.01
CA ILE A 4 7.14 -5.83 19.17
C ILE A 4 7.90 -6.01 20.49
N LYS A 5 8.73 -7.05 20.60
CA LYS A 5 9.52 -7.33 21.82
C LYS A 5 10.46 -6.16 22.15
N TYR A 6 11.08 -5.56 21.15
CA TYR A 6 11.96 -4.40 21.34
C TYR A 6 11.19 -3.17 21.79
N GLN A 7 10.00 -2.94 21.20
CA GLN A 7 9.13 -1.84 21.59
C GLN A 7 8.66 -2.02 23.05
N GLN A 8 8.22 -3.21 23.42
CA GLN A 8 7.79 -3.53 24.79
C GLN A 8 8.91 -3.29 25.80
N LYS A 9 10.14 -3.74 25.50
CA LYS A 9 11.31 -3.49 26.32
C LYS A 9 11.58 -1.99 26.50
N ARG A 10 11.51 -1.21 25.42
CA ARG A 10 11.72 0.25 25.43
C ARG A 10 10.64 0.99 26.21
N LEU A 11 9.39 0.54 26.11
CA LEU A 11 8.24 1.15 26.80
C LEU A 11 8.05 0.64 28.23
N GLY A 12 8.83 -0.35 28.68
CA GLY A 12 8.68 -0.97 29.99
C GLY A 12 7.38 -1.76 30.16
N THR A 13 6.77 -2.22 29.08
CA THR A 13 5.50 -2.96 29.11
C THR A 13 5.75 -4.46 28.90
N LYS A 14 4.86 -5.29 29.45
CA LYS A 14 4.89 -6.76 29.25
C LYS A 14 3.83 -7.23 28.24
N LYS A 15 2.80 -6.43 28.02
CA LYS A 15 1.68 -6.73 27.13
C LYS A 15 1.33 -5.50 26.33
N GLY A 16 0.72 -5.72 25.15
CA GLY A 16 0.33 -4.66 24.24
C GLY A 16 1.51 -4.06 23.47
N PHE A 17 1.19 -3.29 22.46
CA PHE A 17 2.14 -2.56 21.61
C PHE A 17 1.40 -1.44 20.89
N ILE A 18 2.15 -0.50 20.37
CA ILE A 18 1.63 0.59 19.53
C ILE A 18 1.96 0.24 18.07
N ALA A 19 0.92 0.13 17.25
CA ALA A 19 1.05 -0.04 15.81
C ALA A 19 0.51 1.19 15.10
N VAL A 20 1.25 1.65 14.11
CA VAL A 20 0.85 2.77 13.24
C VAL A 20 0.75 2.24 11.82
N LYS A 21 -0.38 2.48 11.16
CA LYS A 21 -0.53 2.15 9.76
C LYS A 21 0.32 3.10 8.90
N PRO A 22 0.82 2.65 7.75
CA PRO A 22 1.51 3.51 6.80
C PRO A 22 0.56 4.52 6.15
N ASN A 23 1.11 5.42 5.34
CA ASN A 23 0.34 6.38 4.55
C ASN A 23 -0.79 5.70 3.77
N CYS A 24 -1.94 6.37 3.67
CA CYS A 24 -3.14 5.78 3.08
C CYS A 24 -2.99 5.48 1.58
N SER A 25 -2.29 6.32 0.82
CA SER A 25 -2.13 6.13 -0.62
C SER A 25 -1.29 4.89 -0.95
N ILE A 26 -0.24 4.61 -0.18
CA ILE A 26 0.62 3.44 -0.44
C ILE A 26 -0.09 2.10 -0.19
N GLN A 27 -1.15 2.11 0.60
CA GLN A 27 -1.94 0.91 0.86
C GLN A 27 -2.72 0.44 -0.38
N SER A 28 -2.90 1.30 -1.39
CA SER A 28 -3.56 0.94 -2.65
C SER A 28 -2.70 0.01 -3.52
N TYR A 29 -1.38 -0.01 -3.36
CA TYR A 29 -0.48 -0.79 -4.21
C TYR A 29 0.51 -1.70 -3.46
N THR A 30 0.87 -1.40 -2.21
CA THR A 30 1.87 -2.21 -1.48
C THR A 30 1.45 -3.66 -1.23
N PRO A 31 0.15 -4.02 -1.02
CA PRO A 31 -0.28 -5.41 -0.95
C PRO A 31 0.01 -6.18 -2.24
N ALA A 32 -0.25 -5.56 -3.40
CA ALA A 32 0.04 -6.16 -4.69
C ALA A 32 1.55 -6.45 -4.86
N LEU A 33 2.41 -5.49 -4.45
CA LEU A 33 3.86 -5.67 -4.46
C LEU A 33 4.33 -6.78 -3.52
N ALA A 34 3.70 -6.91 -2.35
CA ALA A 34 4.03 -7.97 -1.40
C ALA A 34 3.83 -9.36 -2.00
N ALA A 35 2.76 -9.54 -2.79
CA ALA A 35 2.49 -10.79 -3.50
C ALA A 35 3.53 -11.10 -4.59
N TRP A 36 4.19 -10.09 -5.13
CA TRP A 36 5.19 -10.24 -6.21
C TRP A 36 6.64 -10.21 -5.72
N LYS A 37 6.86 -10.27 -4.42
CA LYS A 37 8.20 -10.15 -3.83
C LYS A 37 9.23 -11.10 -4.44
N GLU A 38 8.84 -12.31 -4.80
CA GLU A 38 9.74 -13.32 -5.37
C GLU A 38 10.19 -13.02 -6.81
N PHE A 39 9.46 -12.17 -7.54
CA PHE A 39 9.88 -11.71 -8.88
C PHE A 39 10.93 -10.60 -8.82
N GLY A 40 11.23 -10.09 -7.62
CA GLY A 40 12.22 -9.03 -7.41
C GLY A 40 11.80 -7.71 -8.06
N PRO A 41 10.81 -6.99 -7.54
CA PRO A 41 10.52 -5.63 -8.02
C PRO A 41 11.77 -4.74 -7.90
N LYS A 42 12.21 -4.13 -9.02
CA LYS A 42 13.41 -3.28 -9.10
C LYS A 42 13.06 -1.80 -9.12
N GLU A 43 12.10 -1.46 -9.96
CA GLU A 43 11.67 -0.08 -10.19
C GLU A 43 10.17 -0.02 -10.28
N LEU A 44 9.60 1.02 -9.68
CA LEU A 44 8.20 1.36 -9.77
C LEU A 44 8.03 2.80 -10.21
N VAL A 45 7.10 3.01 -11.14
CA VAL A 45 6.53 4.34 -11.40
C VAL A 45 5.07 4.28 -10.96
N VAL A 46 4.69 5.12 -10.02
CA VAL A 46 3.37 5.09 -9.39
C VAL A 46 2.70 6.45 -9.53
N THR A 47 1.49 6.47 -10.08
CA THR A 47 0.62 7.64 -9.98
C THR A 47 -0.54 7.31 -9.06
N THR A 48 -0.66 8.04 -7.95
CA THR A 48 -1.80 7.87 -7.02
C THR A 48 -2.89 8.87 -7.32
N TYR A 49 -4.13 8.38 -7.37
CA TYR A 49 -5.35 9.18 -7.47
C TYR A 49 -6.02 9.19 -6.10
N GLN A 50 -5.85 10.29 -5.36
CA GLN A 50 -6.23 10.36 -3.96
C GLN A 50 -7.57 11.06 -3.77
N ALA A 51 -8.48 10.38 -3.09
CA ALA A 51 -9.79 10.90 -2.73
C ALA A 51 -9.71 12.08 -1.75
N ILE A 52 -10.71 12.96 -1.78
CA ILE A 52 -10.77 14.18 -0.95
C ILE A 52 -10.89 13.87 0.56
N SER A 53 -11.46 12.72 0.94
CA SER A 53 -11.52 12.27 2.32
C SER A 53 -10.11 12.09 2.94
N GLY A 54 -9.09 11.81 2.14
CA GLY A 54 -7.70 11.79 2.58
C GLY A 54 -7.17 13.14 3.09
N ALA A 55 -7.80 14.25 2.69
CA ALA A 55 -7.56 15.59 3.23
C ALA A 55 -8.52 15.95 4.38
N GLY A 56 -9.34 15.01 4.87
CA GLY A 56 -10.37 15.28 5.87
C GLY A 56 -11.51 16.16 5.36
N LYS A 57 -11.77 16.15 4.06
CA LYS A 57 -12.75 17.00 3.38
C LYS A 57 -13.86 16.18 2.74
N THR A 58 -15.01 16.82 2.56
CA THR A 58 -16.11 16.38 1.73
C THR A 58 -16.32 17.39 0.60
N PHE A 59 -17.14 17.11 -0.42
CA PHE A 59 -17.49 18.11 -1.44
C PHE A 59 -18.24 19.30 -0.85
N LYS A 60 -18.97 19.11 0.25
CA LYS A 60 -19.62 20.23 0.95
C LYS A 60 -18.61 21.22 1.53
N ASP A 61 -17.48 20.71 2.04
CA ASP A 61 -16.42 21.52 2.67
C ASP A 61 -15.37 21.99 1.65
N TRP A 62 -15.41 21.43 0.46
CA TRP A 62 -14.44 21.71 -0.61
C TRP A 62 -15.09 21.62 -2.01
N PRO A 63 -16.09 22.49 -2.30
CA PRO A 63 -16.86 22.42 -3.55
C PRO A 63 -15.99 22.66 -4.80
N GLU A 64 -14.86 23.38 -4.69
CA GLU A 64 -13.95 23.63 -5.81
C GLU A 64 -13.27 22.35 -6.35
N MET A 65 -13.38 21.26 -5.62
CA MET A 65 -12.88 19.97 -6.09
C MET A 65 -13.84 19.26 -7.05
N GLU A 66 -15.10 19.65 -7.12
CA GLU A 66 -16.02 19.07 -8.11
C GLU A 66 -15.52 19.35 -9.54
N GLY A 67 -15.28 18.27 -10.30
CA GLY A 67 -14.77 18.37 -11.67
C GLY A 67 -13.33 18.88 -11.79
N ASN A 68 -12.58 18.96 -10.70
CA ASN A 68 -11.21 19.48 -10.68
C ASN A 68 -10.22 18.47 -10.14
N ILE A 69 -8.93 18.63 -10.47
CA ILE A 69 -7.82 17.84 -9.93
C ILE A 69 -6.70 18.75 -9.41
N ILE A 70 -5.99 18.30 -8.39
CA ILE A 70 -4.76 18.95 -7.92
C ILE A 70 -3.59 18.03 -8.27
N PRO A 71 -2.69 18.46 -9.18
CA PRO A 71 -1.66 17.58 -9.75
C PRO A 71 -0.48 17.30 -8.79
N TYR A 72 -0.44 17.93 -7.63
CA TYR A 72 0.61 17.77 -6.63
C TYR A 72 0.07 17.91 -5.21
N ILE A 73 0.39 16.95 -4.34
CA ILE A 73 0.03 16.99 -2.92
C ILE A 73 1.31 17.06 -2.11
N GLY A 74 1.55 18.21 -1.45
CA GLY A 74 2.79 18.47 -0.72
C GLY A 74 3.15 17.39 0.29
N GLY A 75 4.37 16.82 0.17
CA GLY A 75 4.92 15.79 1.06
C GLY A 75 4.38 14.38 0.85
N GLU A 76 3.40 14.15 -0.04
CA GLU A 76 2.86 12.81 -0.28
C GLU A 76 3.79 11.96 -1.17
N GLU A 77 4.46 12.57 -2.12
CA GLU A 77 5.40 11.86 -3.01
C GLU A 77 6.55 11.26 -2.22
N GLU A 78 7.21 12.04 -1.35
CA GLU A 78 8.29 11.55 -0.49
C GLU A 78 7.84 10.38 0.40
N LYS A 79 6.65 10.47 1.01
CA LYS A 79 6.10 9.36 1.79
C LYS A 79 5.87 8.13 0.92
N SER A 80 5.29 8.30 -0.26
CA SER A 80 5.00 7.21 -1.20
C SER A 80 6.26 6.52 -1.71
N GLU A 81 7.37 7.23 -1.79
CA GLU A 81 8.67 6.66 -2.19
C GLU A 81 9.40 5.98 -1.03
N GLN A 82 9.29 6.51 0.19
CA GLN A 82 10.11 6.08 1.32
C GLN A 82 9.44 5.06 2.26
N GLU A 83 8.13 5.16 2.47
CA GLU A 83 7.44 4.27 3.41
C GLU A 83 7.37 2.81 2.93
N PRO A 84 7.17 2.49 1.63
CA PRO A 84 7.23 1.12 1.16
C PRO A 84 8.57 0.43 1.44
N LEU A 85 9.68 1.16 1.31
CA LEU A 85 11.01 0.65 1.63
C LEU A 85 11.15 0.27 3.10
N ARG A 86 10.44 0.98 3.99
CA ARG A 86 10.35 0.64 5.40
C ARG A 86 9.49 -0.60 5.65
N LEU A 87 8.38 -0.76 4.93
CA LEU A 87 7.50 -1.94 5.02
C LEU A 87 8.23 -3.21 4.57
N PHE A 88 9.02 -3.12 3.50
CA PHE A 88 9.81 -4.23 2.97
C PHE A 88 11.19 -4.38 3.65
N GLY A 89 11.50 -3.53 4.61
CA GLY A 89 12.73 -3.53 5.38
C GLY A 89 12.88 -4.75 6.29
N LYS A 90 13.98 -4.77 7.02
CA LYS A 90 14.31 -5.82 8.00
C LYS A 90 14.45 -5.23 9.39
N VAL A 91 14.15 -6.03 10.41
CA VAL A 91 14.40 -5.63 11.80
C VAL A 91 15.80 -6.08 12.20
N VAL A 92 16.67 -5.12 12.48
CA VAL A 92 18.03 -5.35 12.96
C VAL A 92 18.19 -4.60 14.28
N ASP A 93 18.56 -5.29 15.34
CA ASP A 93 18.73 -4.72 16.69
C ASP A 93 17.57 -3.83 17.17
N GLY A 94 16.35 -4.25 16.85
CA GLY A 94 15.13 -3.56 17.24
C GLY A 94 14.81 -2.28 16.45
N LYS A 95 15.53 -2.04 15.36
CA LYS A 95 15.27 -0.96 14.41
C LYS A 95 14.89 -1.54 13.04
N ILE A 96 14.06 -0.81 12.32
CA ILE A 96 13.74 -1.17 10.94
C ILE A 96 14.78 -0.52 10.02
N GLU A 97 15.60 -1.35 9.40
CA GLU A 97 16.44 -0.96 8.28
C GLU A 97 15.62 -1.00 7.00
N LYS A 98 15.61 0.10 6.25
CA LYS A 98 14.87 0.20 4.99
C LYS A 98 15.46 -0.77 3.95
N ALA A 99 14.59 -1.34 3.13
CA ALA A 99 15.00 -2.02 1.91
C ALA A 99 15.70 -1.03 0.96
N THR A 100 16.61 -1.52 0.15
CA THR A 100 17.32 -0.72 -0.88
C THR A 100 16.64 -0.80 -2.25
N ALA A 101 15.66 -1.68 -2.41
CA ALA A 101 14.84 -1.86 -3.60
C ALA A 101 13.38 -2.12 -3.18
N PRO A 102 12.43 -1.83 -4.08
CA PRO A 102 12.56 -1.22 -5.40
C PRO A 102 12.90 0.29 -5.35
N LEU A 103 13.45 0.84 -6.42
CA LEU A 103 13.45 2.29 -6.66
C LEU A 103 12.02 2.72 -6.98
N ILE A 104 11.49 3.69 -6.25
CA ILE A 104 10.11 4.13 -6.41
C ILE A 104 10.10 5.60 -6.79
N THR A 105 9.40 5.93 -7.88
CA THR A 105 9.12 7.30 -8.30
C THR A 105 7.61 7.48 -8.31
N THR A 106 7.12 8.53 -7.66
CA THR A 106 5.68 8.74 -7.50
C THR A 106 5.21 10.10 -7.97
N GLN A 107 3.96 10.14 -8.41
CA GLN A 107 3.16 11.35 -8.56
C GLN A 107 1.89 11.19 -7.72
N CYS A 108 1.58 12.18 -6.88
CA CYS A 108 0.43 12.16 -6.00
C CYS A 108 -0.58 13.22 -6.40
N ILE A 109 -1.69 12.77 -6.96
CA ILE A 109 -2.74 13.62 -7.53
C ILE A 109 -3.99 13.56 -6.67
N ARG A 110 -4.59 14.71 -6.34
CA ARG A 110 -5.92 14.76 -5.73
C ARG A 110 -6.98 14.74 -6.82
N VAL A 111 -7.96 13.86 -6.69
CA VAL A 111 -9.04 13.69 -7.66
C VAL A 111 -10.42 13.95 -7.02
N PRO A 112 -11.44 14.32 -7.82
CA PRO A 112 -12.79 14.61 -7.32
C PRO A 112 -13.58 13.34 -7.02
N VAL A 113 -13.02 12.50 -6.15
CA VAL A 113 -13.63 11.26 -5.64
C VAL A 113 -13.75 11.41 -4.12
N LEU A 114 -14.91 11.04 -3.57
CA LEU A 114 -15.16 11.21 -2.15
C LEU A 114 -14.24 10.32 -1.32
N ASP A 115 -14.27 9.01 -1.58
CA ASP A 115 -13.56 7.99 -0.83
C ASP A 115 -12.82 7.01 -1.74
N GLY A 116 -11.79 6.38 -1.18
CA GLY A 116 -10.99 5.38 -1.88
C GLY A 116 -9.85 5.97 -2.69
N HIS A 117 -8.65 5.42 -2.48
CA HIS A 117 -7.46 5.79 -3.26
C HIS A 117 -7.19 4.73 -4.31
N THR A 118 -6.81 5.17 -5.51
CA THR A 118 -6.41 4.31 -6.61
C THR A 118 -4.95 4.59 -6.96
N ALA A 119 -4.24 3.61 -7.49
CA ALA A 119 -2.90 3.80 -8.03
C ALA A 119 -2.79 3.13 -9.41
N ALA A 120 -2.19 3.86 -10.36
CA ALA A 120 -1.66 3.29 -11.59
C ALA A 120 -0.17 2.98 -11.35
N VAL A 121 0.25 1.74 -11.61
CA VAL A 121 1.58 1.27 -11.25
C VAL A 121 2.25 0.57 -12.42
N PHE A 122 3.44 1.05 -12.79
CA PHE A 122 4.37 0.31 -13.65
C PHE A 122 5.44 -0.33 -12.79
N VAL A 123 5.71 -1.61 -13.04
CA VAL A 123 6.72 -2.35 -12.29
C VAL A 123 7.72 -2.99 -13.24
N ASN A 124 9.00 -2.78 -12.97
CA ASN A 124 10.09 -3.52 -13.58
C ASN A 124 10.60 -4.58 -12.59
N PHE A 125 10.71 -5.83 -13.04
CA PHE A 125 11.12 -6.97 -12.21
C PHE A 125 12.50 -7.49 -12.59
N GLU A 126 13.19 -8.12 -11.66
CA GLU A 126 14.41 -8.90 -11.93
C GLU A 126 14.08 -10.15 -12.75
N LYS A 127 13.00 -10.85 -12.37
CA LYS A 127 12.45 -12.01 -13.07
C LYS A 127 11.15 -11.59 -13.71
N LYS A 128 11.14 -11.44 -15.03
CA LYS A 128 9.94 -11.04 -15.76
C LYS A 128 8.85 -12.12 -15.63
N PRO A 129 7.78 -11.88 -14.86
CA PRO A 129 6.68 -12.82 -14.73
C PRO A 129 5.79 -12.84 -16.00
N THR A 130 5.07 -13.93 -16.21
CA THR A 130 3.94 -13.96 -17.14
C THR A 130 2.71 -13.32 -16.50
N LYS A 131 1.69 -13.03 -17.30
CA LYS A 131 0.40 -12.52 -16.80
C LYS A 131 -0.24 -13.53 -15.85
N GLU A 132 -0.19 -14.80 -16.19
CA GLU A 132 -0.76 -15.89 -15.41
C GLU A 132 -0.08 -16.03 -14.06
N GLU A 133 1.24 -15.92 -14.00
CA GLU A 133 2.00 -15.91 -12.75
C GLU A 133 1.64 -14.72 -11.84
N ILE A 134 1.45 -13.54 -12.43
CA ILE A 134 1.01 -12.33 -11.69
C ILE A 134 -0.35 -12.56 -11.06
N ILE A 135 -1.32 -13.07 -11.83
CA ILE A 135 -2.69 -13.32 -11.38
C ILE A 135 -2.69 -14.39 -10.30
N ASP A 136 -2.00 -15.51 -10.53
CA ASP A 136 -1.89 -16.60 -9.55
C ASP A 136 -1.35 -16.11 -8.21
N ARG A 137 -0.35 -15.23 -8.22
CA ARG A 137 0.21 -14.66 -6.99
C ARG A 137 -0.78 -13.77 -6.25
N TRP A 138 -1.59 -13.00 -6.95
CA TRP A 138 -2.62 -12.20 -6.31
C TRP A 138 -3.77 -13.03 -5.73
N GLU A 139 -4.25 -14.00 -6.49
CA GLU A 139 -5.38 -14.86 -6.06
C GLU A 139 -5.03 -15.74 -4.87
N ASN A 140 -3.79 -16.22 -4.82
CA ASN A 140 -3.32 -17.13 -3.77
C ASN A 140 -2.56 -16.43 -2.63
N PHE A 141 -2.39 -15.11 -2.68
CA PHE A 141 -1.67 -14.38 -1.64
C PHE A 141 -2.41 -14.45 -0.30
N LYS A 142 -1.68 -14.88 0.72
CA LYS A 142 -2.13 -14.89 2.13
C LYS A 142 -1.15 -14.13 2.98
N GLY A 143 -1.67 -13.23 3.78
CA GLY A 143 -0.93 -12.61 4.87
C GLY A 143 -1.19 -13.33 6.18
N LEU A 144 -0.44 -12.98 7.22
CA LEU A 144 -0.59 -13.53 8.54
C LEU A 144 -2.04 -13.49 9.09
N PRO A 145 -2.86 -12.45 8.82
CA PRO A 145 -4.26 -12.44 9.24
C PRO A 145 -5.09 -13.59 8.67
N GLN A 146 -4.84 -13.98 7.41
CA GLN A 146 -5.51 -15.11 6.76
C GLN A 146 -5.01 -16.45 7.31
N GLU A 147 -3.70 -16.58 7.54
CA GLU A 147 -3.08 -17.77 8.13
C GLU A 147 -3.60 -18.04 9.55
N LEU A 148 -3.78 -16.97 10.34
CA LEU A 148 -4.31 -17.04 11.70
C LEU A 148 -5.84 -17.08 11.76
N ASN A 149 -6.55 -17.05 10.64
CA ASN A 149 -8.03 -17.01 10.59
C ASN A 149 -8.62 -15.94 11.50
N LEU A 150 -8.07 -14.72 11.48
CA LEU A 150 -8.58 -13.64 12.32
C LEU A 150 -10.03 -13.29 11.92
N PRO A 151 -10.92 -13.00 12.89
CA PRO A 151 -12.36 -12.82 12.64
C PRO A 151 -12.71 -11.74 11.62
N SER A 152 -11.88 -10.66 11.53
CA SER A 152 -12.07 -9.53 10.61
C SER A 152 -11.23 -9.63 9.35
N ALA A 153 -10.42 -10.68 9.19
CA ALA A 153 -9.60 -10.84 7.99
C ALA A 153 -10.47 -11.26 6.80
N PRO A 154 -10.36 -10.60 5.64
CA PRO A 154 -11.04 -11.05 4.43
C PRO A 154 -10.50 -12.43 4.03
N LYS A 155 -11.35 -13.29 3.49
CA LYS A 155 -10.94 -14.64 3.03
C LYS A 155 -9.89 -14.55 1.91
N GLN A 156 -10.09 -13.64 0.97
CA GLN A 156 -9.15 -13.30 -0.09
C GLN A 156 -8.55 -11.91 0.20
N PHE A 157 -7.24 -11.84 0.31
CA PHE A 157 -6.55 -10.60 0.67
C PHE A 157 -6.53 -9.59 -0.48
N ILE A 158 -6.27 -10.06 -1.71
CA ILE A 158 -6.25 -9.25 -2.93
C ILE A 158 -7.36 -9.77 -3.84
N ARG A 159 -8.29 -8.89 -4.24
CA ARG A 159 -9.29 -9.19 -5.26
C ARG A 159 -8.72 -8.81 -6.62
N CYS A 160 -8.60 -9.79 -7.51
CA CYS A 160 -8.16 -9.58 -8.87
C CYS A 160 -9.39 -9.43 -9.77
N LEU A 161 -9.57 -8.23 -10.34
CA LEU A 161 -10.59 -7.93 -11.32
C LEU A 161 -9.92 -7.78 -12.69
N LEU A 162 -10.32 -8.61 -13.64
CA LEU A 162 -9.71 -8.61 -14.98
C LEU A 162 -10.31 -7.55 -15.91
N TYR A 163 -11.53 -7.10 -15.60
CA TYR A 163 -12.28 -6.09 -16.36
C TYR A 163 -12.94 -5.09 -15.42
N THR A 164 -13.05 -3.85 -15.87
CA THR A 164 -13.71 -2.78 -15.09
C THR A 164 -15.22 -3.02 -14.91
N SER A 165 -15.86 -3.77 -15.80
CA SER A 165 -17.26 -4.19 -15.66
C SER A 165 -17.48 -5.10 -14.45
N ASP A 166 -16.49 -5.90 -14.06
CA ASP A 166 -16.58 -6.80 -12.91
C ASP A 166 -16.66 -6.04 -11.58
N ALA A 167 -16.20 -4.78 -11.56
CA ALA A 167 -16.26 -3.92 -10.38
C ALA A 167 -17.63 -3.26 -10.17
N ALA A 168 -18.49 -3.22 -11.20
CA ALA A 168 -19.81 -2.61 -11.15
C ALA A 168 -20.92 -3.58 -10.71
N ASP A 169 -20.64 -4.88 -10.74
CA ASP A 169 -21.61 -5.94 -10.45
C ASP A 169 -21.52 -6.47 -9.01
N GLU A 170 -20.71 -5.83 -8.16
CA GLU A 170 -20.48 -6.18 -6.76
C GLU A 170 -20.82 -5.00 -5.82
#